data_d4ac1ee550054402ef22663fa86d4807
#
_entry.id   d4ac1ee550054402ef22663fa86d4807
#
_cell.length_a   1.000
_cell.length_b   1.000
_cell.length_c   1.000
_cell.angle_alpha   90.00
_cell.angle_beta   90.00
_cell.angle_gamma   90.00
#
_symmetry.space_group_name_H-M   'P 1'
#
loop_
_entity.id
_entity.type
_entity.pdbx_description
1 polymer ?
#
loop_
_entity_poly.entity_id
_entity_poly.type
_entity_poly.pdbx_seq_one_letter_code
_entity_poly.pdbx_strand_id
1 'polypeptide(L)'
;MKYLPITLCLVVFLSGCSFTENTKIAPPFKIELYETVDYKKNTVFDLRLQGGKPTIVNFWFPSCPPCIAEFPKIDQFYLENKNSVNVVGIQLLGLDSAQDGQDFVKEKHIHFAVGADPLGKVSVNYHIKVYPTTVFVDSQGQIAGHWQGEITIEELDQQLLILQNKAN
;
A
#
# COMPACT_ATOMS: atom_id res chain seq x y z
N MET A 1 32.93 70.08 2.85
CA MET A 1 33.14 68.65 2.73
C MET A 1 31.86 67.94 3.20
N LYS A 2 31.06 67.39 2.26
CA LYS A 2 29.77 66.75 2.52
C LYS A 2 29.99 65.25 2.48
N TYR A 3 29.83 64.54 3.60
CA TYR A 3 29.86 63.07 3.66
C TYR A 3 28.49 62.54 3.30
N LEU A 4 28.43 61.73 2.25
CA LEU A 4 27.25 61.00 1.82
C LEU A 4 27.24 59.61 2.51
N PRO A 5 26.17 59.21 3.20
CA PRO A 5 26.12 57.86 3.81
C PRO A 5 25.80 56.83 2.73
N ILE A 6 26.69 55.84 2.59
CA ILE A 6 26.45 54.63 1.75
C ILE A 6 25.54 53.69 2.57
N THR A 7 24.29 53.58 2.15
CA THR A 7 23.35 52.59 2.72
C THR A 7 23.69 51.25 2.12
N LEU A 8 24.27 50.36 2.93
CA LEU A 8 24.57 48.96 2.59
C LEU A 8 23.29 48.13 2.64
N CYS A 9 22.71 47.80 1.48
CA CYS A 9 21.55 46.96 1.37
C CYS A 9 21.96 45.49 1.53
N LEU A 10 21.68 44.91 2.72
CA LEU A 10 21.94 43.51 3.03
C LEU A 10 20.88 42.64 2.33
N VAL A 11 21.21 42.04 1.22
CA VAL A 11 20.33 41.06 0.52
C VAL A 11 20.48 39.72 1.24
N VAL A 12 19.50 39.38 2.08
CA VAL A 12 19.39 38.05 2.71
C VAL A 12 18.85 37.08 1.66
N PHE A 13 19.73 36.25 1.09
CA PHE A 13 19.32 35.09 0.33
C PHE A 13 18.74 34.04 1.27
N LEU A 14 17.42 33.93 1.33
CA LEU A 14 16.73 32.79 1.92
C LEU A 14 16.92 31.59 0.99
N SER A 15 17.98 30.82 1.21
CA SER A 15 18.16 29.51 0.60
C SER A 15 17.09 28.59 1.18
N GLY A 16 15.96 28.48 0.51
CA GLY A 16 14.95 27.46 0.79
C GLY A 16 15.57 26.08 0.57
N CYS A 17 15.93 25.37 1.63
CA CYS A 17 16.19 23.93 1.56
C CYS A 17 14.89 23.25 1.18
N SER A 18 14.72 22.94 -0.11
CA SER A 18 13.73 21.98 -0.55
C SER A 18 14.15 20.60 -0.01
N PHE A 19 13.51 20.15 1.06
CA PHE A 19 13.58 18.75 1.46
C PHE A 19 12.90 17.94 0.34
N THR A 20 13.69 17.38 -0.56
CA THR A 20 13.23 16.30 -1.44
C THR A 20 13.03 15.07 -0.56
N GLU A 21 11.79 14.81 -0.13
CA GLU A 21 11.42 13.49 0.37
C GLU A 21 11.83 12.49 -0.73
N ASN A 22 12.68 11.56 -0.38
CA ASN A 22 13.12 10.50 -1.30
C ASN A 22 11.99 9.47 -1.44
N THR A 23 10.90 9.87 -2.09
CA THR A 23 9.72 9.05 -2.30
C THR A 23 10.05 7.96 -3.32
N LYS A 24 9.95 6.72 -2.89
CA LYS A 24 10.27 5.55 -3.71
C LYS A 24 9.04 5.13 -4.50
N ILE A 25 9.15 5.10 -5.83
CA ILE A 25 8.12 4.54 -6.70
C ILE A 25 7.88 3.08 -6.33
N ALA A 26 6.63 2.70 -6.15
CA ALA A 26 6.23 1.34 -5.86
C ALA A 26 6.59 0.42 -7.04
N PRO A 27 7.32 -0.68 -6.81
CA PRO A 27 7.60 -1.63 -7.86
C PRO A 27 6.31 -2.14 -8.51
N PRO A 28 6.17 -2.03 -9.84
CA PRO A 28 4.96 -2.47 -10.52
C PRO A 28 4.81 -3.99 -10.44
N PHE A 29 3.57 -4.48 -10.29
CA PHE A 29 3.28 -5.89 -10.33
C PHE A 29 1.93 -6.18 -10.99
N LYS A 30 1.78 -7.43 -11.43
CA LYS A 30 0.52 -8.02 -11.87
C LYS A 30 0.36 -9.36 -11.19
N ILE A 31 -0.82 -9.63 -10.68
CA ILE A 31 -1.17 -10.92 -10.10
C ILE A 31 -2.52 -11.40 -10.63
N GLU A 32 -2.65 -12.70 -10.81
CA GLU A 32 -3.94 -13.34 -11.03
C GLU A 32 -4.69 -13.46 -9.71
N LEU A 33 -5.97 -13.03 -9.74
CA LEU A 33 -6.79 -13.01 -8.54
C LEU A 33 -7.47 -14.36 -8.28
N TYR A 34 -7.62 -14.65 -7.02
CA TYR A 34 -8.57 -15.63 -6.50
C TYR A 34 -10.01 -15.14 -6.72
N GLU A 35 -10.95 -16.07 -6.63
CA GLU A 35 -12.35 -15.70 -6.53
C GLU A 35 -12.65 -15.16 -5.15
N THR A 36 -13.09 -13.92 -5.09
CA THR A 36 -13.60 -13.26 -3.87
C THR A 36 -15.05 -12.84 -4.12
N VAL A 37 -15.70 -12.16 -3.18
CA VAL A 37 -17.08 -11.69 -3.40
C VAL A 37 -17.15 -10.67 -4.53
N ASP A 38 -16.19 -9.73 -4.63
CA ASP A 38 -16.20 -8.65 -5.63
C ASP A 38 -15.35 -8.98 -6.88
N TYR A 39 -14.50 -10.01 -6.86
CA TYR A 39 -13.57 -10.32 -7.95
C TYR A 39 -13.71 -11.74 -8.46
N LYS A 40 -13.74 -11.89 -9.80
CA LYS A 40 -13.77 -13.20 -10.46
C LYS A 40 -12.39 -13.83 -10.50
N LYS A 41 -12.31 -15.15 -10.34
CA LYS A 41 -11.08 -15.93 -10.49
C LYS A 41 -10.38 -15.63 -11.83
N ASN A 42 -9.05 -15.61 -11.81
CA ASN A 42 -8.17 -15.33 -12.96
C ASN A 42 -8.33 -13.92 -13.56
N THR A 43 -9.03 -12.99 -12.89
CA THR A 43 -8.92 -11.57 -13.23
C THR A 43 -7.51 -11.10 -12.87
N VAL A 44 -6.93 -10.18 -13.64
CA VAL A 44 -5.59 -9.64 -13.36
C VAL A 44 -5.70 -8.31 -12.63
N PHE A 45 -5.09 -8.23 -11.46
CA PHE A 45 -4.81 -6.96 -10.79
C PHE A 45 -3.47 -6.43 -11.30
N ASP A 46 -3.46 -5.23 -11.89
CA ASP A 46 -2.23 -4.51 -12.28
C ASP A 46 -2.16 -3.22 -11.46
N LEU A 47 -1.14 -3.08 -10.61
CA LEU A 47 -0.96 -1.89 -9.76
C LEU A 47 -0.95 -0.58 -10.57
N ARG A 48 -0.41 -0.60 -11.79
CA ARG A 48 -0.32 0.60 -12.65
C ARG A 48 -1.67 1.06 -13.21
N LEU A 49 -2.69 0.22 -13.17
CA LEU A 49 -4.01 0.47 -13.76
C LEU A 49 -5.07 0.86 -12.71
N GLN A 50 -4.63 1.26 -11.51
CA GLN A 50 -5.56 1.52 -10.39
C GLN A 50 -6.21 2.93 -10.41
N GLY A 51 -6.09 3.64 -11.52
CA GLY A 51 -6.86 4.86 -11.80
C GLY A 51 -6.57 6.06 -10.90
N GLY A 52 -5.34 6.17 -10.38
CA GLY A 52 -4.96 7.28 -9.51
C GLY A 52 -5.55 7.22 -8.11
N LYS A 53 -6.09 6.07 -7.69
CA LYS A 53 -6.48 5.83 -6.31
C LYS A 53 -5.30 5.29 -5.50
N PRO A 54 -5.15 5.67 -4.24
CA PRO A 54 -4.23 4.99 -3.33
C PRO A 54 -4.50 3.49 -3.30
N THR A 55 -3.45 2.71 -3.05
CA THR A 55 -3.56 1.25 -2.97
C THR A 55 -2.89 0.74 -1.69
N ILE A 56 -3.62 -0.06 -0.93
CA ILE A 56 -3.11 -0.80 0.22
C ILE A 56 -2.75 -2.20 -0.27
N VAL A 57 -1.47 -2.57 -0.11
CA VAL A 57 -0.92 -3.86 -0.53
C VAL A 57 -0.55 -4.66 0.72
N ASN A 58 -1.32 -5.67 1.03
CA ASN A 58 -1.11 -6.53 2.19
C ASN A 58 -0.40 -7.84 1.77
N PHE A 59 0.69 -8.19 2.45
CA PHE A 59 1.46 -9.41 2.22
C PHE A 59 1.18 -10.42 3.34
N TRP A 60 0.74 -11.62 2.98
CA TRP A 60 0.20 -12.60 3.90
C TRP A 60 0.42 -14.05 3.44
N PHE A 61 0.04 -15.02 4.29
CA PHE A 61 -0.15 -16.42 3.92
C PHE A 61 -1.15 -17.11 4.88
N PRO A 62 -1.87 -18.17 4.43
CA PRO A 62 -2.98 -18.78 5.18
C PRO A 62 -2.63 -19.35 6.55
N SER A 63 -1.43 -19.93 6.72
CA SER A 63 -1.00 -20.50 8.01
C SER A 63 -0.37 -19.47 8.97
N CYS A 64 -0.47 -18.18 8.69
CA CYS A 64 0.06 -17.09 9.52
C CYS A 64 -1.04 -16.57 10.48
N PRO A 65 -1.00 -16.85 11.79
CA PRO A 65 -2.07 -16.47 12.70
C PRO A 65 -2.37 -14.96 12.73
N PRO A 66 -1.39 -14.03 12.82
CA PRO A 66 -1.68 -12.61 12.79
C PRO A 66 -2.22 -12.14 11.43
N CYS A 67 -1.84 -12.81 10.31
CA CYS A 67 -2.42 -12.51 8.99
C CYS A 67 -3.92 -12.85 8.95
N ILE A 68 -4.30 -14.02 9.50
CA ILE A 68 -5.70 -14.43 9.58
C ILE A 68 -6.52 -13.46 10.44
N ALA A 69 -5.93 -12.98 11.54
CA ALA A 69 -6.60 -12.09 12.49
C ALA A 69 -6.91 -10.69 11.89
N GLU A 70 -6.09 -10.20 10.95
CA GLU A 70 -6.29 -8.88 10.35
C GLU A 70 -7.24 -8.89 9.14
N PHE A 71 -7.40 -10.02 8.43
CA PHE A 71 -8.21 -10.09 7.19
C PHE A 71 -9.64 -9.56 7.34
N PRO A 72 -10.40 -9.93 8.39
CA PRO A 72 -11.75 -9.36 8.58
C PRO A 72 -11.74 -7.84 8.77
N LYS A 73 -10.70 -7.29 9.39
CA LYS A 73 -10.54 -5.85 9.62
C LYS A 73 -10.24 -5.13 8.29
N ILE A 74 -9.32 -5.70 7.49
CA ILE A 74 -9.00 -5.19 6.15
C ILE A 74 -10.24 -5.26 5.25
N ASP A 75 -11.03 -6.32 5.34
CA ASP A 75 -12.24 -6.48 4.55
C ASP A 75 -13.33 -5.46 4.94
N GLN A 76 -13.55 -5.24 6.23
CA GLN A 76 -14.44 -4.20 6.72
C GLN A 76 -13.98 -2.82 6.22
N PHE A 77 -12.70 -2.50 6.40
CA PHE A 77 -12.12 -1.25 5.90
C PHE A 77 -12.32 -1.08 4.37
N TYR A 78 -12.10 -2.15 3.59
CA TYR A 78 -12.34 -2.13 2.15
C TYR A 78 -13.78 -1.81 1.81
N LEU A 79 -14.74 -2.47 2.44
CA LEU A 79 -16.17 -2.24 2.18
C LEU A 79 -16.60 -0.80 2.46
N GLU A 80 -16.05 -0.19 3.50
CA GLU A 80 -16.33 1.20 3.86
C GLU A 80 -15.66 2.21 2.92
N ASN A 81 -14.49 1.86 2.33
CA ASN A 81 -13.62 2.80 1.61
C ASN A 81 -13.37 2.46 0.13
N LYS A 82 -13.96 1.42 -0.46
CA LYS A 82 -13.67 0.92 -1.81
C LYS A 82 -13.85 1.94 -2.96
N ASN A 83 -14.57 3.04 -2.73
CA ASN A 83 -14.70 4.11 -3.70
C ASN A 83 -13.48 5.04 -3.74
N SER A 84 -12.68 5.10 -2.68
CA SER A 84 -11.55 6.01 -2.50
C SER A 84 -10.18 5.34 -2.43
N VAL A 85 -10.14 4.03 -2.16
CA VAL A 85 -8.88 3.26 -2.04
C VAL A 85 -9.02 1.88 -2.65
N ASN A 86 -7.94 1.35 -3.22
CA ASN A 86 -7.85 -0.05 -3.61
C ASN A 86 -7.16 -0.85 -2.52
N VAL A 87 -7.59 -2.10 -2.33
CA VAL A 87 -6.96 -3.05 -1.40
C VAL A 87 -6.64 -4.33 -2.14
N VAL A 88 -5.41 -4.83 -1.99
CA VAL A 88 -4.99 -6.10 -2.58
C VAL A 88 -4.16 -6.92 -1.60
N GLY A 89 -4.54 -8.17 -1.39
CA GLY A 89 -3.78 -9.16 -0.62
C GLY A 89 -2.90 -9.99 -1.54
N ILE A 90 -1.61 -10.05 -1.24
CA ILE A 90 -0.62 -10.83 -1.99
C ILE A 90 -0.18 -12.00 -1.13
N GLN A 91 -0.59 -13.21 -1.50
CA GLN A 91 -0.18 -14.42 -0.80
C GLN A 91 1.23 -14.82 -1.21
N LEU A 92 2.14 -14.99 -0.25
CA LEU A 92 3.40 -15.70 -0.46
C LEU A 92 3.10 -17.21 -0.56
N LEU A 93 3.60 -17.85 -1.62
CA LEU A 93 3.58 -19.31 -1.77
C LEU A 93 4.84 -19.93 -1.18
N GLY A 94 4.73 -21.19 -0.78
CA GLY A 94 5.85 -22.00 -0.28
C GLY A 94 5.55 -22.71 1.03
N LEU A 95 4.95 -22.03 2.02
CA LEU A 95 4.41 -22.66 3.22
C LEU A 95 3.00 -23.21 2.97
N ASP A 96 2.19 -22.44 2.27
CA ASP A 96 0.84 -22.79 1.87
C ASP A 96 0.72 -22.76 0.34
N SER A 97 -0.21 -23.54 -0.21
CA SER A 97 -0.51 -23.57 -1.64
C SER A 97 -1.43 -22.41 -2.05
N ALA A 98 -1.52 -22.15 -3.36
CA ALA A 98 -2.50 -21.20 -3.90
C ALA A 98 -3.95 -21.67 -3.62
N GLN A 99 -4.18 -22.99 -3.52
CA GLN A 99 -5.49 -23.53 -3.19
C GLN A 99 -5.87 -23.21 -1.74
N ASP A 100 -4.92 -23.31 -0.79
CA ASP A 100 -5.18 -22.94 0.62
C ASP A 100 -5.59 -21.48 0.73
N GLY A 101 -4.93 -20.58 -0.05
CA GLY A 101 -5.31 -19.17 -0.11
C GLY A 101 -6.70 -18.95 -0.72
N GLN A 102 -7.01 -19.64 -1.82
CA GLN A 102 -8.34 -19.58 -2.45
C GLN A 102 -9.44 -20.06 -1.48
N ASP A 103 -9.19 -21.16 -0.78
CA ASP A 103 -10.17 -21.75 0.16
C ASP A 103 -10.38 -20.81 1.36
N PHE A 104 -9.30 -20.21 1.89
CA PHE A 104 -9.38 -19.21 2.95
C PHE A 104 -10.24 -18.00 2.57
N VAL A 105 -9.97 -17.36 1.41
CA VAL A 105 -10.73 -16.15 1.01
C VAL A 105 -12.20 -16.49 0.73
N LYS A 106 -12.50 -17.69 0.25
CA LYS A 106 -13.85 -18.17 0.02
C LYS A 106 -14.57 -18.45 1.35
N GLU A 107 -13.93 -19.15 2.28
CA GLU A 107 -14.48 -19.46 3.60
C GLU A 107 -14.80 -18.18 4.39
N LYS A 108 -13.90 -17.19 4.32
CA LYS A 108 -14.05 -15.91 5.03
C LYS A 108 -14.91 -14.88 4.30
N HIS A 109 -15.42 -15.21 3.11
CA HIS A 109 -16.25 -14.30 2.28
C HIS A 109 -15.57 -12.94 2.04
N ILE A 110 -14.28 -12.97 1.73
CA ILE A 110 -13.48 -11.75 1.50
C ILE A 110 -13.96 -11.02 0.24
N HIS A 111 -14.04 -9.69 0.30
CA HIS A 111 -14.50 -8.83 -0.79
C HIS A 111 -13.36 -8.23 -1.60
N PHE A 112 -12.26 -7.83 -0.96
CA PHE A 112 -11.15 -7.16 -1.64
C PHE A 112 -10.35 -8.12 -2.54
N ALA A 113 -9.53 -7.55 -3.44
CA ALA A 113 -8.69 -8.31 -4.37
C ALA A 113 -7.65 -9.14 -3.60
N VAL A 114 -7.55 -10.43 -3.90
CA VAL A 114 -6.53 -11.32 -3.32
C VAL A 114 -5.98 -12.22 -4.40
N GLY A 115 -4.67 -12.46 -4.41
CA GLY A 115 -4.03 -13.37 -5.35
C GLY A 115 -2.66 -13.84 -4.88
N ALA A 116 -2.05 -14.76 -5.62
CA ALA A 116 -0.76 -15.33 -5.28
C ALA A 116 0.42 -14.57 -5.90
N ASP A 117 1.57 -14.62 -5.22
CA ASP A 117 2.90 -14.31 -5.75
C ASP A 117 3.68 -15.63 -6.01
N PRO A 118 3.45 -16.32 -7.17
CA PRO A 118 3.92 -17.69 -7.38
C PRO A 118 5.43 -17.86 -7.32
N LEU A 119 6.17 -16.80 -7.62
CA LEU A 119 7.62 -16.79 -7.66
C LEU A 119 8.27 -15.97 -6.54
N GLY A 120 7.47 -15.43 -5.62
CA GLY A 120 7.92 -14.53 -4.57
C GLY A 120 8.51 -13.20 -5.07
N LYS A 121 8.31 -12.87 -6.36
CA LYS A 121 8.93 -11.69 -6.97
C LYS A 121 8.39 -10.38 -6.42
N VAL A 122 7.09 -10.33 -6.16
CA VAL A 122 6.47 -9.12 -5.60
C VAL A 122 7.00 -8.89 -4.20
N SER A 123 6.99 -9.94 -3.37
CA SER A 123 7.53 -9.90 -2.00
C SER A 123 9.01 -9.46 -1.97
N VAL A 124 9.84 -9.98 -2.88
CA VAL A 124 11.26 -9.60 -3.00
C VAL A 124 11.40 -8.13 -3.42
N ASN A 125 10.67 -7.67 -4.44
CA ASN A 125 10.75 -6.30 -4.95
C ASN A 125 10.31 -5.26 -3.90
N TYR A 126 9.35 -5.63 -3.04
CA TYR A 126 8.89 -4.80 -1.92
C TYR A 126 9.72 -4.99 -0.65
N HIS A 127 10.77 -5.82 -0.70
CA HIS A 127 11.67 -6.14 0.42
C HIS A 127 10.94 -6.68 1.66
N ILE A 128 9.88 -7.47 1.44
CA ILE A 128 9.08 -8.05 2.53
C ILE A 128 9.89 -9.14 3.23
N LYS A 129 10.07 -8.99 4.54
CA LYS A 129 10.85 -9.90 5.40
C LYS A 129 10.04 -10.49 6.55
N VAL A 130 8.94 -9.84 6.88
CA VAL A 130 8.04 -10.19 8.01
C VAL A 130 6.61 -10.25 7.49
N TYR A 131 5.80 -11.13 8.04
CA TYR A 131 4.39 -11.28 7.72
C TYR A 131 3.53 -11.21 8.99
N PRO A 132 2.37 -10.53 8.92
CA PRO A 132 1.95 -9.73 7.78
C PRO A 132 2.76 -8.43 7.64
N THR A 133 2.80 -7.89 6.43
CA THR A 133 3.27 -6.53 6.17
C THR A 133 2.29 -5.85 5.22
N THR A 134 1.90 -4.63 5.55
CA THR A 134 1.05 -3.79 4.72
C THR A 134 1.85 -2.62 4.17
N VAL A 135 1.82 -2.42 2.85
CA VAL A 135 2.47 -1.31 2.15
C VAL A 135 1.41 -0.35 1.63
N PHE A 136 1.61 0.94 1.88
CA PHE A 136 0.73 2.01 1.46
C PHE A 136 1.32 2.70 0.23
N VAL A 137 0.59 2.66 -0.88
CA VAL A 137 0.96 3.30 -2.15
C VAL A 137 -0.02 4.44 -2.40
N ASP A 138 0.51 5.64 -2.62
CA ASP A 138 -0.31 6.82 -2.87
C ASP A 138 -0.90 6.85 -4.30
N SER A 139 -1.73 7.84 -4.60
CA SER A 139 -2.36 8.03 -5.90
C SER A 139 -1.38 8.31 -7.04
N GLN A 140 -0.14 8.67 -6.73
CA GLN A 140 0.95 8.90 -7.69
C GLN A 140 1.83 7.65 -7.90
N GLY A 141 1.49 6.53 -7.23
CA GLY A 141 2.23 5.28 -7.31
C GLY A 141 3.52 5.27 -6.48
N GLN A 142 3.62 6.12 -5.45
CA GLN A 142 4.78 6.20 -4.57
C GLN A 142 4.49 5.45 -3.26
N ILE A 143 5.51 4.81 -2.69
CA ILE A 143 5.38 4.18 -1.38
C ILE A 143 5.33 5.29 -0.32
N ALA A 144 4.18 5.41 0.33
CA ALA A 144 3.94 6.36 1.41
C ALA A 144 4.33 5.81 2.78
N GLY A 145 4.29 4.49 2.96
CA GLY A 145 4.64 3.87 4.23
C GLY A 145 4.56 2.34 4.21
N HIS A 146 5.03 1.75 5.31
CA HIS A 146 4.97 0.32 5.59
C HIS A 146 4.50 0.11 7.02
N TRP A 147 3.68 -0.93 7.22
CA TRP A 147 3.29 -1.42 8.54
C TRP A 147 3.69 -2.89 8.67
N GLN A 148 4.37 -3.27 9.72
CA GLN A 148 4.79 -4.65 9.98
C GLN A 148 4.02 -5.22 11.18
N GLY A 149 3.49 -6.42 11.02
CA GLY A 149 2.61 -7.07 12.00
C GLY A 149 1.14 -6.81 11.71
N GLU A 150 0.28 -7.39 12.54
CA GLU A 150 -1.17 -7.23 12.47
C GLU A 150 -1.57 -5.75 12.47
N ILE A 151 -2.45 -5.35 11.54
CA ILE A 151 -2.95 -3.97 11.42
C ILE A 151 -4.38 -3.87 11.95
N THR A 152 -4.71 -2.75 12.58
CA THR A 152 -6.06 -2.44 13.07
C THR A 152 -6.82 -1.55 12.09
N ILE A 153 -8.14 -1.43 12.26
CA ILE A 153 -8.98 -0.52 11.46
C ILE A 153 -8.54 0.93 11.69
N GLU A 154 -8.28 1.31 12.92
CA GLU A 154 -7.86 2.67 13.30
C GLU A 154 -6.56 3.06 12.61
N GLU A 155 -5.62 2.12 12.49
CA GLU A 155 -4.35 2.34 11.78
C GLU A 155 -4.57 2.45 10.27
N LEU A 156 -5.44 1.62 9.68
CA LEU A 156 -5.83 1.72 8.27
C LEU A 156 -6.48 3.07 7.96
N ASP A 157 -7.38 3.56 8.82
CA ASP A 157 -8.04 4.86 8.67
C ASP A 157 -7.04 6.01 8.75
N GLN A 158 -6.10 5.97 9.71
CA GLN A 158 -5.04 6.97 9.83
C GLN A 158 -4.16 7.00 8.57
N GLN A 159 -3.78 5.84 8.04
CA GLN A 159 -2.98 5.76 6.84
C GLN A 159 -3.75 6.27 5.61
N LEU A 160 -5.05 6.01 5.50
CA LEU A 160 -5.87 6.52 4.42
C LEU A 160 -5.92 8.07 4.44
N LEU A 161 -6.05 8.68 5.61
CA LEU A 161 -5.99 10.15 5.74
C LEU A 161 -4.65 10.72 5.27
N ILE A 162 -3.54 10.05 5.58
CA ILE A 162 -2.20 10.46 5.11
C ILE A 162 -2.11 10.36 3.58
N LEU A 163 -2.61 9.26 2.99
CA LEU A 163 -2.62 9.04 1.54
C LEU A 163 -3.46 10.09 0.79
N GLN A 164 -4.61 10.49 1.35
CA GLN A 164 -5.49 11.51 0.78
C GLN A 164 -4.89 12.91 0.85
N ASN A 165 -4.20 13.24 1.94
CA ASN A 165 -3.54 14.55 2.12
C ASN A 165 -2.32 14.73 1.20
N LYS A 166 -1.65 13.66 0.79
CA LYS A 166 -0.55 13.70 -0.19
C LYS A 166 -1.03 13.88 -1.64
N ALA A 167 -2.32 13.66 -1.90
CA ALA A 167 -2.92 13.81 -3.23
C ALA A 167 -3.30 15.26 -3.59
N ASN A 168 -3.31 16.17 -2.62
CA ASN A 168 -3.60 17.61 -2.76
C ASN A 168 -2.30 18.43 -2.74
#